data_95afe3a2037df732911085221a97edd3
#
_entry.id   95afe3a2037df732911085221a97edd3
#
_cell.length_a   1.000
_cell.length_b   1.000
_cell.length_c   1.000
_cell.angle_alpha   90.00
_cell.angle_beta   90.00
_cell.angle_gamma   90.00
#
_symmetry.space_group_name_H-M   'P 1'
#
loop_
_entity.id
_entity.type
_entity.pdbx_description
1 polymer ?
#
loop_
_entity_poly.entity_id
_entity_poly.type
_entity_poly.pdbx_seq_one_letter_code
_entity_poly.pdbx_strand_id
1 'polypeptide(L)'
;MALMNGETHELIDVIESRTNTCLRNYFYRYEYAVRAKVKLIVVDLYQPYRSLIRDLFPNAAIVADRYHVVVQAYQALNHVRTQTMKALPSKDKLARALKRYWRLLVKDAAKLNWHDFKRRTGFGGAS
;
A
#
# COMPACT_ATOMS: atom_id res chain seq x y z
N MET A 1 11.67 4.86 13.73
CA MET A 1 10.70 5.52 12.82
C MET A 1 11.24 6.89 12.45
N ALA A 2 11.28 7.23 11.17
CA ALA A 2 11.73 8.56 10.73
C ALA A 2 10.56 9.55 10.72
N LEU A 3 10.79 10.76 11.20
CA LEU A 3 9.92 11.91 11.08
C LEU A 3 10.48 12.85 10.03
N MET A 4 9.66 13.23 9.07
CA MET A 4 10.07 14.09 7.97
C MET A 4 9.08 15.26 7.84
N ASN A 5 9.61 16.41 7.43
CA ASN A 5 8.77 17.53 7.01
C ASN A 5 8.12 17.20 5.66
N GLY A 6 6.78 17.29 5.57
CA GLY A 6 6.03 16.95 4.35
C GLY A 6 6.23 17.93 3.19
N GLU A 7 6.68 19.15 3.46
CA GLU A 7 6.92 20.19 2.45
C GLU A 7 8.37 20.21 1.98
N THR A 8 9.32 20.23 2.92
CA THR A 8 10.75 20.34 2.58
C THR A 8 11.43 18.98 2.37
N HIS A 9 10.79 17.88 2.77
CA HIS A 9 11.32 16.52 2.79
C HIS A 9 12.58 16.35 3.67
N GLU A 10 12.82 17.29 4.57
CA GLU A 10 13.93 17.21 5.52
C GLU A 10 13.60 16.23 6.65
N LEU A 11 14.60 15.47 7.07
CA LEU A 11 14.52 14.62 8.25
C LEU A 11 14.48 15.49 9.50
N ILE A 12 13.39 15.39 10.26
CA ILE A 12 13.24 16.11 11.53
C ILE A 12 13.92 15.33 12.67
N ASP A 13 13.61 14.04 12.78
CA ASP A 13 14.16 13.18 13.83
C ASP A 13 13.94 11.70 13.54
N VAL A 14 14.62 10.83 14.30
CA VAL A 14 14.47 9.37 14.23
C VAL A 14 14.09 8.82 15.60
N ILE A 15 12.90 8.25 15.69
CA ILE A 15 12.39 7.61 16.92
C ILE A 15 12.78 6.13 16.89
N GLU A 16 13.42 5.64 17.95
CA GLU A 16 13.92 4.27 18.04
C GLU A 16 12.84 3.21 17.90
N SER A 17 11.67 3.44 18.50
CA SER A 17 10.58 2.47 18.51
C SER A 17 9.30 2.99 17.87
N ARG A 18 8.51 2.07 17.29
CA ARG A 18 7.18 2.34 16.71
C ARG A 18 6.03 2.09 17.69
N THR A 19 6.32 1.76 18.94
CA THR A 19 5.26 1.49 19.93
C THR A 19 4.50 2.76 20.27
N ASN A 20 3.20 2.64 20.51
CA ASN A 20 2.34 3.77 20.88
C ASN A 20 2.86 4.49 22.13
N THR A 21 3.40 3.75 23.10
CA THR A 21 3.98 4.33 24.32
C THR A 21 5.21 5.19 24.01
N CYS A 22 6.12 4.71 23.18
CA CYS A 22 7.31 5.46 22.80
C CYS A 22 6.93 6.73 22.03
N LEU A 23 5.97 6.63 21.10
CA LEU A 23 5.48 7.76 20.32
C LEU A 23 4.77 8.80 21.21
N ARG A 24 3.93 8.37 22.17
CA ARG A 24 3.31 9.27 23.16
C ARG A 24 4.36 10.00 23.95
N ASN A 25 5.32 9.30 24.52
CA ASN A 25 6.38 9.90 25.33
C ASN A 25 7.22 10.88 24.52
N TYR A 26 7.49 10.57 23.27
CA TYR A 26 8.22 11.47 22.37
C TYR A 26 7.44 12.76 22.10
N PHE A 27 6.18 12.67 21.68
CA PHE A 27 5.41 13.85 21.30
C PHE A 27 4.88 14.66 22.48
N TYR A 28 4.69 14.07 23.66
CA TYR A 28 4.32 14.82 24.87
C TYR A 28 5.43 15.74 25.40
N ARG A 29 6.65 15.63 24.89
CA ARG A 29 7.71 16.63 25.14
C ARG A 29 7.38 18.00 24.53
N TYR A 30 6.51 18.04 23.55
CA TYR A 30 6.02 19.26 22.92
C TYR A 30 4.71 19.68 23.56
N GLU A 31 4.58 20.97 23.87
CA GLU A 31 3.35 21.53 24.43
C GLU A 31 2.14 21.32 23.53
N TYR A 32 0.95 21.28 24.15
CA TYR A 32 -0.30 21.12 23.41
C TYR A 32 -0.47 22.17 22.29
N ALA A 33 -0.15 23.45 22.58
CA ALA A 33 -0.25 24.53 21.62
C ALA A 33 0.62 24.31 20.37
N VAL A 34 1.79 23.68 20.52
CA VAL A 34 2.67 23.32 19.41
C VAL A 34 2.09 22.18 18.61
N ARG A 35 1.63 21.12 19.27
CA ARG A 35 1.01 19.95 18.63
C ARG A 35 -0.30 20.32 17.89
N ALA A 36 -1.08 21.25 18.45
CA ALA A 36 -2.31 21.74 17.83
C ALA A 36 -2.09 22.57 16.54
N LYS A 37 -0.87 23.04 16.28
CA LYS A 37 -0.52 23.73 15.03
C LYS A 37 -0.29 22.78 13.84
N VAL A 38 -0.10 21.49 14.09
CA VAL A 38 0.08 20.49 13.04
C VAL A 38 -1.24 20.31 12.30
N LYS A 39 -1.22 20.54 10.99
CA LYS A 39 -2.42 20.53 10.14
C LYS A 39 -2.60 19.22 9.38
N LEU A 40 -1.50 18.55 9.05
CA LEU A 40 -1.51 17.36 8.21
C LEU A 40 -0.48 16.35 8.69
N ILE A 41 -0.86 15.09 8.78
CA ILE A 41 0.05 13.98 9.08
C ILE A 41 -0.17 12.89 8.05
N VAL A 42 0.89 12.51 7.37
CA VAL A 42 0.91 11.38 6.45
C VAL A 42 1.46 10.17 7.18
N VAL A 43 0.70 9.09 7.20
CA VAL A 43 1.08 7.85 7.89
C VAL A 43 0.76 6.63 7.05
N ASP A 44 1.39 5.52 7.43
CA ASP A 44 0.98 4.19 7.01
C ASP A 44 -0.48 3.89 7.41
N LEU A 45 -1.14 3.00 6.67
CA LEU A 45 -2.53 2.58 6.92
C LEU A 45 -2.73 1.78 8.23
N TYR A 46 -1.70 1.68 9.07
CA TYR A 46 -1.77 0.94 10.33
C TYR A 46 -2.74 1.60 11.33
N GLN A 47 -3.85 0.92 11.59
CA GLN A 47 -4.97 1.44 12.38
C GLN A 47 -4.59 2.01 13.76
N PRO A 48 -3.71 1.38 14.56
CA PRO A 48 -3.33 1.91 15.86
C PRO A 48 -2.73 3.32 15.83
N TYR A 49 -2.07 3.72 14.75
CA TYR A 49 -1.53 5.07 14.63
C TYR A 49 -2.60 6.14 14.47
N ARG A 50 -3.74 5.82 13.87
CA ARG A 50 -4.83 6.78 13.67
C ARG A 50 -5.38 7.30 14.99
N SER A 51 -5.65 6.41 15.95
CA SER A 51 -6.13 6.80 17.29
C SER A 51 -5.08 7.61 18.03
N LEU A 52 -3.84 7.15 18.00
CA LEU A 52 -2.72 7.86 18.62
C LEU A 52 -2.55 9.28 18.07
N ILE A 53 -2.61 9.44 16.74
CA ILE A 53 -2.43 10.75 16.10
C ILE A 53 -3.56 11.71 16.47
N ARG A 54 -4.81 11.24 16.55
CA ARG A 54 -5.94 12.06 16.98
C ARG A 54 -5.77 12.59 18.40
N ASP A 55 -5.23 11.75 19.29
CA ASP A 55 -4.96 12.14 20.68
C ASP A 55 -3.81 13.17 20.77
N LEU A 56 -2.77 12.98 19.96
CA LEU A 56 -1.56 13.81 20.02
C LEU A 56 -1.70 15.12 19.25
N PHE A 57 -2.42 15.13 18.12
CA PHE A 57 -2.52 16.24 17.18
C PHE A 57 -3.99 16.53 16.86
N PRO A 58 -4.70 17.26 17.74
CA PRO A 58 -6.16 17.37 17.67
C PRO A 58 -6.69 18.04 16.41
N ASN A 59 -5.89 18.89 15.77
CA ASN A 59 -6.28 19.63 14.57
C ASN A 59 -5.71 19.04 13.27
N ALA A 60 -4.98 17.92 13.35
CA ALA A 60 -4.34 17.35 12.19
C ALA A 60 -5.29 16.48 11.36
N ALA A 61 -5.36 16.71 10.07
CA ALA A 61 -5.92 15.78 9.11
C ALA A 61 -4.95 14.60 8.91
N ILE A 62 -5.49 13.37 8.93
CA ILE A 62 -4.69 12.15 8.74
C ILE A 62 -4.86 11.70 7.30
N VAL A 63 -3.75 11.61 6.58
CA VAL A 63 -3.71 11.13 5.19
C VAL A 63 -2.93 9.82 5.14
N ALA A 64 -3.48 8.85 4.43
CA ALA A 64 -2.79 7.60 4.18
C ALA A 64 -1.68 7.80 3.14
N ASP A 65 -0.52 7.19 3.39
CA ASP A 65 0.57 7.18 2.42
C ASP A 65 0.11 6.44 1.15
N ARG A 66 0.20 7.13 0.03
CA ARG A 66 -0.19 6.61 -1.29
C ARG A 66 0.53 5.31 -1.66
N TYR A 67 1.81 5.21 -1.33
CA TYR A 67 2.59 4.00 -1.62
C TYR A 67 1.98 2.78 -0.92
N HIS A 68 1.64 2.88 0.35
CA HIS A 68 1.03 1.79 1.11
C HIS A 68 -0.35 1.40 0.58
N VAL A 69 -1.16 2.37 0.10
CA VAL A 69 -2.44 2.09 -0.54
C VAL A 69 -2.25 1.24 -1.81
N VAL A 70 -1.31 1.64 -2.66
CA VAL A 70 -1.01 0.91 -3.91
C VAL A 70 -0.47 -0.48 -3.61
N VAL A 71 0.45 -0.62 -2.65
CA VAL A 71 1.00 -1.92 -2.24
C VAL A 71 -0.10 -2.85 -1.71
N GLN A 72 -1.02 -2.37 -0.88
CA GLN A 72 -2.13 -3.18 -0.37
C GLN A 72 -3.08 -3.62 -1.49
N ALA A 73 -3.42 -2.74 -2.42
CA ALA A 73 -4.23 -3.09 -3.58
C ALA A 73 -3.56 -4.19 -4.43
N TYR A 74 -2.25 -4.07 -4.64
CA TYR A 74 -1.45 -5.06 -5.34
C TYR A 74 -1.42 -6.40 -4.61
N GLN A 75 -1.23 -6.40 -3.29
CA GLN A 75 -1.24 -7.61 -2.46
C GLN A 75 -2.61 -8.30 -2.49
N ALA A 76 -3.71 -7.54 -2.41
CA ALA A 76 -5.07 -8.07 -2.51
C ALA A 76 -5.31 -8.74 -3.87
N LEU A 77 -4.92 -8.09 -4.97
CA LEU A 77 -5.00 -8.67 -6.31
C LEU A 77 -4.20 -9.98 -6.43
N ASN A 78 -2.97 -9.98 -5.92
CA ASN A 78 -2.12 -11.17 -5.94
C ASN A 78 -2.68 -12.30 -5.06
N HIS A 79 -3.31 -11.96 -3.95
CA HIS A 79 -3.99 -12.94 -3.08
C HIS A 79 -5.14 -13.61 -3.84
N VAL A 80 -6.04 -12.84 -4.45
CA VAL A 80 -7.16 -13.37 -5.26
C VAL A 80 -6.62 -14.24 -6.40
N ARG A 81 -5.62 -13.77 -7.13
CA ARG A 81 -4.98 -14.54 -8.20
C ARG A 81 -4.48 -15.90 -7.73
N THR A 82 -3.77 -15.93 -6.60
CA THR A 82 -3.20 -17.17 -6.06
C THR A 82 -4.27 -18.11 -5.52
N GLN A 83 -5.34 -17.60 -4.92
CA GLN A 83 -6.48 -18.40 -4.49
C GLN A 83 -7.19 -19.03 -5.70
N THR A 84 -7.45 -18.25 -6.74
CA THR A 84 -8.04 -18.76 -7.99
C THR A 84 -7.18 -19.86 -8.60
N MET A 85 -5.87 -19.66 -8.64
CA MET A 85 -4.95 -20.70 -9.17
C MET A 85 -4.97 -21.99 -8.36
N LYS A 86 -5.09 -21.89 -7.01
CA LYS A 86 -5.16 -23.08 -6.12
C LYS A 86 -6.48 -23.83 -6.26
N ALA A 87 -7.57 -23.13 -6.60
CA ALA A 87 -8.89 -23.73 -6.81
C ALA A 87 -9.02 -24.47 -8.17
N LEU A 88 -8.11 -24.19 -9.10
CA LEU A 88 -8.11 -24.82 -10.43
C LEU A 88 -7.21 -26.07 -10.46
N PRO A 89 -7.53 -27.08 -11.29
CA PRO A 89 -6.65 -28.22 -11.51
C PRO A 89 -5.25 -27.78 -11.95
N SER A 90 -4.21 -28.46 -11.49
CA SER A 90 -2.81 -28.07 -11.78
C SER A 90 -2.43 -28.02 -13.27
N LYS A 91 -3.14 -28.78 -14.11
CA LYS A 91 -2.97 -28.80 -15.58
C LYS A 91 -3.88 -27.82 -16.30
N ASP A 92 -4.71 -27.06 -15.59
CA ASP A 92 -5.64 -26.12 -16.20
C ASP A 92 -4.91 -25.00 -16.96
N LYS A 93 -5.43 -24.66 -18.14
CA LYS A 93 -4.84 -23.60 -19.00
C LYS A 93 -4.92 -22.24 -18.33
N LEU A 94 -6.03 -21.97 -17.60
CA LEU A 94 -6.21 -20.70 -16.88
C LEU A 94 -5.24 -20.57 -15.70
N ALA A 95 -5.02 -21.64 -14.93
CA ALA A 95 -4.04 -21.64 -13.83
C ALA A 95 -2.65 -21.32 -14.36
N ARG A 96 -2.25 -21.92 -15.49
CA ARG A 96 -0.96 -21.63 -16.14
C ARG A 96 -0.88 -20.20 -16.66
N ALA A 97 -1.97 -19.68 -17.23
CA ALA A 97 -2.02 -18.29 -17.71
C ALA A 97 -1.89 -17.28 -16.55
N LEU A 98 -2.63 -17.47 -15.46
CA LEU A 98 -2.54 -16.65 -14.26
C LEU A 98 -1.13 -16.68 -13.61
N LYS A 99 -0.45 -17.82 -13.68
CA LYS A 99 0.93 -17.95 -13.21
C LYS A 99 1.92 -17.21 -14.12
N ARG A 100 1.78 -17.36 -15.43
CA ARG A 100 2.76 -16.85 -16.41
C ARG A 100 2.58 -15.37 -16.72
N TYR A 101 1.32 -14.91 -16.82
CA TYR A 101 0.99 -13.58 -17.33
C TYR A 101 0.44 -12.63 -16.26
N TRP A 102 0.67 -12.90 -14.98
CA TRP A 102 0.14 -12.11 -13.86
C TRP A 102 0.47 -10.61 -13.94
N ARG A 103 1.61 -10.26 -14.56
CA ARG A 103 1.98 -8.85 -14.75
C ARG A 103 1.02 -8.08 -15.66
N LEU A 104 0.22 -8.77 -16.48
CA LEU A 104 -0.81 -8.11 -17.29
C LEU A 104 -1.98 -7.64 -16.45
N LEU A 105 -2.28 -8.30 -15.32
CA LEU A 105 -3.36 -7.92 -14.42
C LEU A 105 -3.12 -6.57 -13.71
N VAL A 106 -1.87 -6.14 -13.61
CA VAL A 106 -1.48 -4.87 -12.97
C VAL A 106 -1.20 -3.76 -13.98
N LYS A 107 -1.36 -4.02 -15.27
CA LYS A 107 -1.21 -3.01 -16.31
C LYS A 107 -2.54 -2.31 -16.56
N ASP A 108 -2.42 -1.02 -16.89
CA ASP A 108 -3.55 -0.26 -17.42
C ASP A 108 -4.10 -0.94 -18.69
N ALA A 109 -5.40 -1.22 -18.70
CA ALA A 109 -6.08 -1.88 -19.81
C ALA A 109 -5.90 -1.13 -21.16
N ALA A 110 -5.86 0.21 -21.12
CA ALA A 110 -5.63 1.04 -22.30
C ALA A 110 -4.20 0.89 -22.87
N LYS A 111 -3.25 0.44 -22.06
CA LYS A 111 -1.85 0.21 -22.47
C LYS A 111 -1.58 -1.25 -22.87
N LEU A 112 -2.60 -2.11 -22.87
CA LEU A 112 -2.47 -3.48 -23.31
C LEU A 112 -2.60 -3.56 -24.83
N ASN A 113 -1.65 -4.23 -25.49
CA ASN A 113 -1.75 -4.55 -26.91
C ASN A 113 -2.65 -5.78 -27.10
N TRP A 114 -3.93 -5.56 -27.31
CA TRP A 114 -4.93 -6.61 -27.46
C TRP A 114 -4.72 -7.48 -28.70
N HIS A 115 -4.02 -6.98 -29.72
CA HIS A 115 -3.70 -7.76 -30.92
C HIS A 115 -2.61 -8.81 -30.65
N ASP A 116 -1.60 -8.48 -29.86
CA ASP A 116 -0.53 -9.42 -29.49
C ASP A 116 -0.95 -10.39 -28.39
N PHE A 117 -2.00 -10.07 -27.62
CA PHE A 117 -2.51 -10.93 -26.57
C PHE A 117 -2.96 -12.29 -27.11
N LYS A 118 -3.64 -12.33 -28.26
CA LYS A 118 -4.11 -13.57 -28.92
C LYS A 118 -2.96 -14.47 -29.36
N ARG A 119 -1.84 -13.91 -29.81
CA ARG A 119 -0.66 -14.69 -30.25
C ARG A 119 0.14 -15.29 -29.10
N ARG A 120 0.25 -14.57 -27.97
CA ARG A 120 1.06 -15.01 -26.82
C ARG A 120 0.36 -16.06 -25.95
N THR A 121 -0.94 -16.18 -25.99
CA THR A 121 -1.68 -17.13 -25.15
C THR A 121 -1.64 -18.56 -25.64
N GLY A 122 -1.19 -18.83 -26.86
CA GLY A 122 -1.14 -20.19 -27.40
C GLY A 122 -2.50 -20.92 -27.44
N PHE A 123 -3.59 -20.16 -27.40
CA PHE A 123 -4.96 -20.65 -27.55
C PHE A 123 -5.33 -20.82 -29.06
N GLY A 124 -4.33 -21.03 -29.88
CA GLY A 124 -4.54 -21.50 -31.24
C GLY A 124 -5.08 -22.91 -31.18
N GLY A 125 -6.34 -23.09 -31.59
CA GLY A 125 -6.97 -24.37 -31.65
C GLY A 125 -6.15 -25.35 -32.47
N ALA A 126 -6.03 -26.56 -31.98
CA ALA A 126 -5.91 -27.71 -32.82
C ALA A 126 -7.33 -28.13 -33.15
N SER A 127 -7.66 -28.07 -34.43
CA SER A 127 -8.75 -28.80 -35.05
C SER A 127 -8.70 -30.29 -34.69
#